data_14dcd3e5bba719640f5ed42cd9f86928
#
_entry.id   14dcd3e5bba719640f5ed42cd9f86928
#
_cell.length_a   1.000
_cell.length_b   1.000
_cell.length_c   1.000
_cell.angle_alpha   90.00
_cell.angle_beta   90.00
_cell.angle_gamma   90.00
#
_symmetry.space_group_name_H-M   'P 1'
#
loop_
_entity.id
_entity.type
_entity.pdbx_description
1 polymer ?
#
loop_
_entity_poly.entity_id
_entity_poly.type
_entity_poly.pdbx_seq_one_letter_code
_entity_poly.pdbx_strand_id
1 'polypeptide(L)'
;ADAKTYCAAFNKQNTAVMNAFGIKGRYLSDNELSYIRRWTQEYRLSQELIVEACRRTILTAHSASFQYADSILERWKNNQVRTLDDVTRLDAAFEKSRAARTKKAQENKSAKNTSGKKPASRFHNFNQRTYDYSDMEVEFVKKLHSGSHQ
;
A
#
# COMPACT_ATOMS: atom_id res chain seq x y z
N ALA A 1 29.38 25.25 -4.17
CA ALA A 1 29.16 24.48 -2.92
C ALA A 1 30.25 23.41 -2.84
N ASP A 2 31.05 23.47 -1.79
CA ASP A 2 32.13 22.52 -1.58
C ASP A 2 31.59 21.08 -1.43
N ALA A 3 32.29 20.14 -2.05
CA ALA A 3 31.94 18.70 -1.99
C ALA A 3 31.76 18.21 -0.55
N LYS A 4 32.49 18.76 0.41
CA LYS A 4 32.34 18.46 1.85
C LYS A 4 30.99 18.89 2.41
N THR A 5 30.48 20.05 2.04
CA THR A 5 29.17 20.57 2.47
C THR A 5 28.05 19.74 1.86
N TYR A 6 28.18 19.33 0.61
CA TYR A 6 27.23 18.43 -0.05
C TYR A 6 27.18 17.05 0.60
N CYS A 7 28.32 16.45 0.89
CA CYS A 7 28.40 15.16 1.57
C CYS A 7 27.81 15.21 2.99
N ALA A 8 28.05 16.29 3.73
CA ALA A 8 27.50 16.47 5.08
C ALA A 8 25.97 16.60 5.06
N ALA A 9 25.41 17.40 4.14
CA ALA A 9 23.98 17.56 3.96
C ALA A 9 23.33 16.25 3.53
N PHE A 10 23.94 15.51 2.60
CA PHE A 10 23.46 14.22 2.14
C PHE A 10 23.48 13.16 3.25
N ASN A 11 24.53 13.11 4.06
CA ASN A 11 24.60 12.19 5.21
C ASN A 11 23.53 12.52 6.27
N LYS A 12 23.30 13.80 6.53
CA LYS A 12 22.22 14.24 7.45
C LYS A 12 20.84 13.81 6.95
N GLN A 13 20.60 13.96 5.66
CA GLN A 13 19.36 13.53 5.01
C GLN A 13 19.17 12.01 5.11
N ASN A 14 20.21 11.24 4.79
CA ASN A 14 20.17 9.78 4.89
C ASN A 14 19.87 9.33 6.32
N THR A 15 20.51 9.94 7.31
CA THR A 15 20.26 9.65 8.72
C THR A 15 18.82 9.96 9.12
N ALA A 16 18.27 11.08 8.67
CA ALA A 16 16.88 11.44 8.94
C ALA A 16 15.89 10.45 8.35
N VAL A 17 16.12 9.98 7.12
CA VAL A 17 15.30 8.96 6.46
C VAL A 17 15.41 7.60 7.18
N MET A 18 16.62 7.19 7.54
CA MET A 18 16.84 5.96 8.31
C MET A 18 16.08 5.98 9.64
N ASN A 19 16.15 7.09 10.35
CA ASN A 19 15.43 7.26 11.62
C ASN A 19 13.92 7.23 11.43
N ALA A 20 13.40 7.88 10.39
CA ALA A 20 11.98 7.91 10.07
C ALA A 20 11.41 6.52 9.70
N PHE A 21 12.20 5.71 9.00
CA PHE A 21 11.87 4.32 8.69
C PHE A 21 12.19 3.33 9.82
N GLY A 22 12.85 3.78 10.88
CA GLY A 22 13.30 2.90 11.97
C GLY A 22 14.40 1.92 11.55
N ILE A 23 15.16 2.23 10.50
CA ILE A 23 16.27 1.40 10.02
C ILE A 23 17.46 1.59 10.97
N LYS A 24 17.84 0.54 11.66
CA LYS A 24 18.96 0.52 12.61
C LYS A 24 19.90 -0.65 12.30
N GLY A 25 21.19 -0.42 12.53
CA GLY A 25 22.21 -1.48 12.44
C GLY A 25 22.57 -1.93 11.03
N ARG A 26 22.15 -1.23 9.99
CA ARG A 26 22.58 -1.46 8.62
C ARG A 26 22.74 -0.15 7.85
N TYR A 27 23.51 -0.21 6.79
CA TYR A 27 23.61 0.89 5.82
C TYR A 27 22.49 0.82 4.79
N LEU A 28 22.20 1.95 4.16
CA LEU A 28 21.27 2.03 3.03
C LEU A 28 21.91 1.37 1.80
N SER A 29 21.12 0.63 1.05
CA SER A 29 21.54 0.07 -0.24
C SER A 29 21.63 1.17 -1.30
N ASP A 30 22.34 0.90 -2.40
CA ASP A 30 22.47 1.86 -3.51
C ASP A 30 21.11 2.23 -4.11
N ASN A 31 20.19 1.29 -4.14
CA ASN A 31 18.82 1.53 -4.59
C ASN A 31 18.08 2.49 -3.64
N GLU A 32 18.17 2.28 -2.34
CA GLU A 32 17.59 3.16 -1.33
C GLU A 32 18.18 4.58 -1.38
N LEU A 33 19.50 4.68 -1.57
CA LEU A 33 20.18 5.95 -1.77
C LEU A 33 19.74 6.68 -3.05
N SER A 34 19.43 5.94 -4.11
CA SER A 34 18.92 6.52 -5.36
C SER A 34 17.56 7.18 -5.16
N TYR A 35 16.67 6.61 -4.35
CA TYR A 35 15.41 7.24 -3.97
C TYR A 35 15.62 8.56 -3.23
N ILE A 36 16.49 8.58 -2.23
CA ILE A 36 16.78 9.80 -1.46
C ILE A 36 17.35 10.90 -2.35
N ARG A 37 18.25 10.57 -3.27
CA ARG A 37 18.78 11.52 -4.26
C ARG A 37 17.67 12.08 -5.15
N ARG A 38 16.77 11.23 -5.63
CA ARG A 38 15.61 11.65 -6.43
C ARG A 38 14.74 12.65 -5.67
N TRP A 39 14.40 12.36 -4.43
CA TRP A 39 13.57 13.22 -3.60
C TRP A 39 14.20 14.59 -3.33
N THR A 40 15.51 14.63 -3.15
CA THR A 40 16.24 15.87 -2.88
C THR A 40 16.59 16.67 -4.13
N GLN A 41 17.01 16.02 -5.19
CA GLN A 41 17.53 16.66 -6.41
C GLN A 41 16.45 16.88 -7.47
N GLU A 42 15.65 15.87 -7.76
CA GLU A 42 14.61 15.95 -8.78
C GLU A 42 13.30 16.55 -8.26
N TYR A 43 12.81 16.07 -7.12
CA TYR A 43 11.58 16.56 -6.52
C TYR A 43 11.79 17.87 -5.75
N ARG A 44 13.02 18.14 -5.34
CA ARG A 44 13.41 19.33 -4.53
C ARG A 44 12.53 19.53 -3.31
N LEU A 45 12.18 18.44 -2.66
CA LEU A 45 11.37 18.45 -1.45
C LEU A 45 12.23 18.71 -0.22
N SER A 46 11.67 19.38 0.77
CA SER A 46 12.34 19.61 2.04
C SER A 46 12.52 18.30 2.82
N GLN A 47 13.52 18.30 3.71
CA GLN A 47 13.75 17.15 4.60
C GLN A 47 12.50 16.80 5.43
N GLU A 48 11.76 17.79 5.88
CA GLU A 48 10.55 17.61 6.67
C GLU A 48 9.47 16.82 5.92
N LEU A 49 9.26 17.14 4.64
CA LEU A 49 8.31 16.43 3.78
C LEU A 49 8.75 14.99 3.53
N ILE A 50 10.04 14.77 3.31
CA ILE A 50 10.59 13.43 3.10
C ILE A 50 10.42 12.57 4.36
N VAL A 51 10.74 13.11 5.52
CA VAL A 51 10.55 12.43 6.82
C VAL A 51 9.07 12.12 7.08
N GLU A 52 8.18 13.07 6.80
CA GLU A 52 6.74 12.84 6.97
C GLU A 52 6.21 11.75 6.04
N ALA A 53 6.64 11.70 4.78
CA ALA A 53 6.30 10.62 3.85
C ALA A 53 6.79 9.25 4.35
N CYS A 54 8.01 9.19 4.89
CA CYS A 54 8.57 7.97 5.47
C CYS A 54 7.75 7.50 6.70
N ARG A 55 7.37 8.42 7.57
CA ARG A 55 6.51 8.12 8.73
C ARG A 55 5.15 7.58 8.30
N ARG A 56 4.50 8.20 7.33
CA ARG A 56 3.22 7.74 6.76
C ARG A 56 3.34 6.37 6.12
N THR A 57 4.47 6.10 5.46
CA THR A 57 4.77 4.78 4.90
C THR A 57 4.79 3.70 5.97
N ILE A 58 5.47 3.93 7.08
CA ILE A 58 5.50 2.99 8.21
C ILE A 58 4.10 2.77 8.80
N LEU A 59 3.32 3.83 8.97
CA LEU A 59 1.97 3.74 9.53
C LEU A 59 1.00 2.96 8.62
N THR A 60 1.17 3.06 7.31
CA THR A 60 0.26 2.44 6.33
C THR A 60 0.74 1.08 5.87
N ALA A 61 2.01 0.95 5.49
CA ALA A 61 2.60 -0.27 4.94
C ALA A 61 3.22 -1.17 6.01
N HIS A 62 3.40 -0.67 7.24
CA HIS A 62 4.05 -1.36 8.36
C HIS A 62 5.47 -1.85 8.05
N SER A 63 6.11 -1.27 7.06
CA SER A 63 7.47 -1.61 6.60
C SER A 63 8.17 -0.41 5.96
N ALA A 64 9.50 -0.45 5.94
CA ALA A 64 10.33 0.58 5.32
C ALA A 64 10.32 0.43 3.78
N SER A 65 9.23 0.79 3.13
CA SER A 65 9.07 0.73 1.69
C SER A 65 9.42 2.08 1.03
N PHE A 66 10.60 2.16 0.43
CA PHE A 66 11.04 3.34 -0.32
C PHE A 66 10.16 3.62 -1.55
N GLN A 67 9.69 2.57 -2.21
CA GLN A 67 8.78 2.69 -3.35
C GLN A 67 7.43 3.30 -2.94
N TYR A 68 6.89 2.92 -1.79
CA TYR A 68 5.65 3.49 -1.28
C TYR A 68 5.82 4.96 -0.88
N ALA A 69 6.93 5.30 -0.20
CA ALA A 69 7.27 6.67 0.13
C ALA A 69 7.46 7.52 -1.13
N ASP A 70 8.11 6.99 -2.17
CA ASP A 70 8.27 7.65 -3.46
C ASP A 70 6.93 8.01 -4.09
N SER A 71 5.96 7.12 -4.06
CA SER A 71 4.60 7.38 -4.57
C SER A 71 3.89 8.50 -3.83
N ILE A 72 4.09 8.62 -2.52
CA ILE A 72 3.57 9.74 -1.71
C ILE A 72 4.23 11.06 -2.13
N LEU A 73 5.56 11.06 -2.20
CA LEU A 73 6.35 12.26 -2.52
C LEU A 73 6.13 12.72 -3.97
N GLU A 74 5.98 11.80 -4.91
CA GLU A 74 5.61 12.11 -6.28
C GLU A 74 4.23 12.77 -6.36
N ARG A 75 3.25 12.28 -5.61
CA ARG A 75 1.93 12.90 -5.51
C ARG A 75 2.03 14.32 -4.94
N TRP A 76 2.81 14.52 -3.90
CA TRP A 76 3.01 15.85 -3.32
C TRP A 76 3.72 16.80 -4.27
N LYS A 77 4.72 16.32 -5.01
CA LYS A 77 5.38 17.09 -6.06
C LYS A 77 4.38 17.54 -7.13
N ASN A 78 3.54 16.62 -7.61
CA ASN A 78 2.54 16.91 -8.66
C ASN A 78 1.46 17.90 -8.18
N ASN A 79 1.15 17.92 -6.87
CA ASN A 79 0.25 18.89 -6.25
C ASN A 79 0.97 20.15 -5.75
N GLN A 80 2.23 20.35 -6.10
CA GLN A 80 3.03 21.51 -5.73
C GLN A 80 3.15 21.75 -4.22
N VAL A 81 3.10 20.69 -3.44
CA VAL A 81 3.28 20.72 -1.99
C VAL A 81 4.72 21.08 -1.67
N ARG A 82 4.90 22.12 -0.85
CA ARG A 82 6.22 22.61 -0.43
C ARG A 82 6.40 22.63 1.08
N THR A 83 5.30 22.65 1.81
CA THR A 83 5.27 22.75 3.27
C THR A 83 4.37 21.68 3.87
N LEU A 84 4.50 21.44 5.17
CA LEU A 84 3.61 20.53 5.91
C LEU A 84 2.17 21.06 5.95
N ASP A 85 1.97 22.39 5.91
CA ASP A 85 0.64 23.00 5.81
C ASP A 85 -0.05 22.63 4.49
N ASP A 86 0.70 22.59 3.39
CA ASP A 86 0.18 22.18 2.09
C ASP A 86 -0.25 20.70 2.11
N VAL A 87 0.50 19.85 2.82
CA VAL A 87 0.13 18.44 3.04
C VAL A 87 -1.21 18.35 3.77
N THR A 88 -1.40 19.14 4.83
CA THR A 88 -2.64 19.16 5.60
C THR A 88 -3.82 19.63 4.75
N ARG A 89 -3.61 20.63 3.90
CA ARG A 89 -4.65 21.11 2.95
C ARG A 89 -4.99 20.04 1.92
N LEU A 90 -4.00 19.34 1.40
CA LEU A 90 -4.19 18.26 0.44
C LEU A 90 -4.97 17.10 1.06
N ASP A 91 -4.64 16.72 2.28
CA ASP A 91 -5.35 15.68 3.02
C ASP A 91 -6.81 16.08 3.28
N ALA A 92 -7.06 17.31 3.71
CA ALA A 92 -8.41 17.82 3.91
C ALA A 92 -9.25 17.85 2.61
N ALA A 93 -8.63 18.21 1.48
CA ALA A 93 -9.28 18.18 0.18
C ALA A 93 -9.60 16.73 -0.26
N PHE A 94 -8.68 15.80 0.00
CA PHE A 94 -8.88 14.39 -0.29
C PHE A 94 -10.01 13.77 0.55
N GLU A 95 -10.08 14.07 1.85
CA GLU A 95 -11.16 13.62 2.74
C GLU A 95 -12.52 14.16 2.30
N LYS A 96 -12.60 15.44 1.91
CA LYS A 96 -13.83 16.03 1.36
C LYS A 96 -14.28 15.32 0.07
N SER A 97 -13.35 15.05 -0.83
CA SER A 97 -13.67 14.35 -2.08
C SER A 97 -14.10 12.90 -1.86
N ARG A 98 -13.49 12.22 -0.88
CA ARG A 98 -13.85 10.85 -0.46
C ARG A 98 -15.24 10.82 0.15
N ALA A 99 -15.56 11.76 1.05
CA ALA A 99 -16.89 11.87 1.67
C ALA A 99 -17.98 12.16 0.63
N ALA A 100 -17.70 13.03 -0.36
CA ALA A 100 -18.63 13.33 -1.44
C ALA A 100 -18.89 12.10 -2.34
N ARG A 101 -17.86 11.30 -2.63
CA ARG A 101 -18.00 10.04 -3.40
C ARG A 101 -18.85 9.03 -2.65
N THR A 102 -18.66 8.91 -1.33
CA THR A 102 -19.42 7.97 -0.50
C THR A 102 -20.90 8.36 -0.44
N LYS A 103 -21.22 9.65 -0.30
CA LYS A 103 -22.60 10.16 -0.34
C LYS A 103 -23.26 9.87 -1.69
N LYS A 104 -22.58 10.18 -2.79
CA LYS A 104 -23.09 9.92 -4.15
C LYS A 104 -23.31 8.44 -4.45
N ALA A 105 -22.47 7.56 -3.89
CA ALA A 105 -22.62 6.12 -4.01
C ALA A 105 -23.81 5.60 -3.19
N GLN A 106 -24.13 6.20 -2.04
CA GLN A 106 -25.30 5.88 -1.23
C GLN A 106 -26.60 6.38 -1.87
N GLU A 107 -26.61 7.58 -2.43
CA GLU A 107 -27.77 8.11 -3.15
C GLU A 107 -28.12 7.29 -4.39
N ASN A 108 -27.11 6.85 -5.14
CA ASN A 108 -27.32 5.95 -6.29
C ASN A 108 -27.83 4.54 -5.89
N LYS A 109 -27.53 4.08 -4.67
CA LYS A 109 -28.08 2.82 -4.16
C LYS A 109 -29.52 2.97 -3.73
N SER A 110 -29.92 4.11 -3.18
CA SER A 110 -31.30 4.41 -2.79
C SER A 110 -32.23 4.60 -4.00
N ALA A 111 -31.74 5.24 -5.07
CA ALA A 111 -32.51 5.44 -6.30
C ALA A 111 -32.71 4.16 -7.12
N LYS A 112 -31.88 3.12 -6.90
CA LYS A 112 -31.96 1.85 -7.65
C LYS A 112 -32.82 0.79 -6.99
N ASN A 113 -33.40 1.06 -5.83
CA ASN A 113 -34.16 0.09 -5.04
C ASN A 113 -35.67 0.09 -5.34
N THR A 114 -36.14 0.81 -6.37
CA THR A 114 -37.55 0.87 -6.78
C THR A 114 -37.90 0.12 -8.08
N SER A 115 -36.96 -0.65 -8.65
CA SER A 115 -37.29 -1.52 -9.76
C SER A 115 -36.68 -2.89 -9.53
N GLY A 116 -37.58 -3.83 -9.20
CA GLY A 116 -37.19 -5.19 -8.88
C GLY A 116 -36.57 -5.93 -10.06
N LYS A 117 -35.34 -6.30 -9.89
CA LYS A 117 -34.69 -7.55 -10.30
C LYS A 117 -33.26 -7.46 -9.78
N LYS A 118 -32.95 -8.26 -8.77
CA LYS A 118 -31.56 -8.47 -8.34
C LYS A 118 -30.75 -8.94 -9.55
N PRO A 119 -29.70 -8.23 -9.98
CA PRO A 119 -28.76 -8.84 -10.92
C PRO A 119 -28.12 -10.02 -10.20
N ALA A 120 -28.26 -11.20 -10.76
CA ALA A 120 -27.56 -12.38 -10.30
C ALA A 120 -26.06 -12.04 -10.20
N SER A 121 -25.53 -12.11 -9.00
CA SER A 121 -24.10 -11.93 -8.76
C SER A 121 -23.36 -12.90 -9.69
N ARG A 122 -22.40 -12.38 -10.48
CA ARG A 122 -21.53 -13.19 -11.34
C ARG A 122 -20.75 -14.27 -10.60
N PHE A 123 -20.79 -14.23 -9.27
CA PHE A 123 -20.16 -15.22 -8.39
C PHE A 123 -21.03 -16.45 -8.07
N HIS A 124 -22.29 -16.50 -8.53
CA HIS A 124 -23.15 -17.68 -8.35
C HIS A 124 -22.91 -18.80 -9.36
N ASN A 125 -21.94 -18.65 -10.25
CA ASN A 125 -21.64 -19.68 -11.25
C ASN A 125 -20.44 -20.56 -10.89
N PHE A 126 -20.04 -20.58 -9.62
CA PHE A 126 -19.21 -21.65 -9.09
C PHE A 126 -20.14 -22.83 -8.75
N ASN A 127 -20.24 -23.77 -9.68
CA ASN A 127 -20.68 -25.13 -9.34
C ASN A 127 -19.71 -25.63 -8.26
N GLN A 128 -20.09 -25.48 -7.00
CA GLN A 128 -19.46 -26.25 -5.95
C GLN A 128 -19.66 -27.72 -6.34
N ARG A 129 -18.60 -28.35 -6.83
CA ARG A 129 -18.57 -29.81 -6.89
C ARG A 129 -18.75 -30.27 -5.47
N THR A 130 -19.94 -30.80 -5.19
CA THR A 130 -20.18 -31.59 -4.01
C THR A 130 -19.30 -32.82 -4.14
N TYR A 131 -18.14 -32.77 -3.53
CA TYR A 131 -17.34 -33.97 -3.32
C TYR A 131 -18.08 -34.78 -2.25
N ASP A 132 -18.71 -35.83 -2.69
CA ASP A 132 -19.26 -36.81 -1.78
C ASP A 132 -18.09 -37.63 -1.20
N TYR A 133 -17.64 -37.21 -0.01
CA TYR A 133 -16.54 -37.86 0.71
C TYR A 133 -16.88 -39.29 1.15
N SER A 134 -18.17 -39.66 1.16
CA SER A 134 -18.63 -40.99 1.57
C SER A 134 -18.20 -42.10 0.60
N ASP A 135 -18.18 -41.82 -0.71
CA ASP A 135 -17.73 -42.79 -1.71
C ASP A 135 -16.22 -42.99 -1.69
N MET A 136 -15.42 -41.95 -1.35
CA MET A 136 -13.96 -42.05 -1.23
C MET A 136 -13.53 -42.86 -0.01
N GLU A 137 -14.22 -42.76 1.11
CA GLU A 137 -13.91 -43.54 2.31
C GLU A 137 -14.20 -45.04 2.11
N VAL A 138 -15.28 -45.37 1.43
CA VAL A 138 -15.62 -46.75 1.14
C VAL A 138 -14.62 -47.41 0.20
N GLU A 139 -14.13 -46.70 -0.80
CA GLU A 139 -13.12 -47.22 -1.73
C GLU A 139 -11.75 -47.37 -1.07
N PHE A 140 -11.37 -46.46 -0.16
CA PHE A 140 -10.13 -46.52 0.60
C PHE A 140 -10.12 -47.72 1.60
N VAL A 141 -11.24 -47.98 2.29
CA VAL A 141 -11.41 -49.07 3.21
C VAL A 141 -11.40 -50.45 2.46
N LYS A 142 -12.00 -50.53 1.27
CA LYS A 142 -11.91 -51.73 0.41
C LYS A 142 -10.50 -52.02 -0.05
N LYS A 143 -9.69 -51.00 -0.37
CA LYS A 143 -8.27 -51.19 -0.74
C LYS A 143 -7.41 -51.68 0.41
N LEU A 144 -7.71 -51.25 1.64
CA LEU A 144 -6.96 -51.75 2.83
C LEU A 144 -7.30 -53.18 3.19
N HIS A 145 -8.52 -53.68 2.89
CA HIS A 145 -8.95 -55.06 3.18
C HIS A 145 -8.54 -56.08 2.10
N SER A 146 -8.24 -55.65 0.88
CA SER A 146 -7.77 -56.56 -0.19
C SER A 146 -6.26 -56.79 -0.21
N GLY A 147 -5.50 -56.07 0.64
CA GLY A 147 -4.07 -56.26 0.78
C GLY A 147 -3.57 -57.21 1.84
N SER A 148 -4.48 -57.93 2.53
CA SER A 148 -4.11 -58.83 3.64
C SER A 148 -4.46 -60.29 3.32
N HIS A 149 -3.96 -60.81 2.19
CA HIS A 149 -3.88 -62.22 1.93
C HIS A 149 -2.61 -62.56 1.15
N GLN A 150 -1.55 -62.70 1.91
CA GLN A 150 -0.47 -63.66 1.70
C GLN A 150 0.26 -63.88 3.00
#